data_231b2121c2550061f836675b8c375980
#
_entry.id   231b2121c2550061f836675b8c375980
#
_cell.length_a   1.000
_cell.length_b   1.000
_cell.length_c   1.000
_cell.angle_alpha   90.00
_cell.angle_beta   90.00
_cell.angle_gamma   90.00
#
_symmetry.space_group_name_H-M   'P 1'
#
loop_
_entity.id
_entity.type
_entity.pdbx_description
1 polymer ?
#
loop_
_entity_poly.entity_id
_entity_poly.type
_entity_poly.pdbx_seq_one_letter_code
_entity_poly.pdbx_strand_id
1 'polypeptide(L)'
;MQDASRYGYWQTVGADAIRYGGGSGLGAVLKLLAGNRMFRVTFTLRSCQAARGLPAPLRAPLLAACRLAHRWTQHSAAMDLPWETEVGPGLRILHGWGLVVNANARIGANVTLFHGVTLGQKDDLLPSGRVTHYPELGDGVWVGPHAVVIGVSVGDECIVAASSVVTKPVPRRTVVAGNPGKPVAEVAVPDIPNPAPVAGRPGVSAAAVAPMPG
;
A
#
# COMPACT_ATOMS: atom_id res chain seq x y z
N MET A 1 3.82 -7.32 13.13
CA MET A 1 3.17 -7.26 11.80
C MET A 1 1.76 -7.82 11.96
N GLN A 2 0.73 -7.09 11.58
CA GLN A 2 -0.66 -7.51 11.76
C GLN A 2 -1.10 -8.28 10.52
N ASP A 3 -1.59 -9.51 10.74
CA ASP A 3 -2.14 -10.37 9.71
C ASP A 3 -3.36 -9.69 9.04
N ALA A 4 -3.28 -9.48 7.72
CA ALA A 4 -4.36 -8.86 6.92
C ALA A 4 -5.68 -9.65 7.02
N SER A 5 -5.64 -10.93 7.45
CA SER A 5 -6.82 -11.80 7.64
C SER A 5 -7.72 -11.36 8.80
N ARG A 6 -7.26 -10.45 9.67
CA ARG A 6 -8.03 -9.95 10.83
C ARG A 6 -9.15 -8.97 10.47
N TYR A 7 -9.15 -8.44 9.24
CA TYR A 7 -10.10 -7.42 8.82
C TYR A 7 -11.14 -8.01 7.88
N GLY A 8 -12.42 -7.76 8.15
CA GLY A 8 -13.48 -8.11 7.22
C GLY A 8 -13.37 -7.34 5.90
N TYR A 9 -13.87 -7.92 4.82
CA TYR A 9 -13.83 -7.32 3.48
C TYR A 9 -14.29 -5.85 3.45
N TRP A 10 -15.50 -5.58 4.00
CA TRP A 10 -16.06 -4.23 4.00
C TRP A 10 -15.32 -3.26 4.93
N GLN A 11 -14.69 -3.76 6.00
CA GLN A 11 -13.83 -2.92 6.85
C GLN A 11 -12.61 -2.45 6.07
N THR A 12 -11.98 -3.34 5.31
CA THR A 12 -10.78 -3.02 4.52
C THR A 12 -11.13 -2.09 3.37
N VAL A 13 -12.21 -2.36 2.62
CA VAL A 13 -12.69 -1.49 1.54
C VAL A 13 -13.09 -0.11 2.07
N GLY A 14 -13.77 -0.04 3.21
CA GLY A 14 -14.13 1.21 3.87
C GLY A 14 -12.89 2.00 4.33
N ALA A 15 -11.88 1.32 4.89
CA ALA A 15 -10.62 1.92 5.27
C ALA A 15 -9.90 2.52 4.05
N ASP A 16 -9.82 1.78 2.94
CA ASP A 16 -9.26 2.30 1.70
C ASP A 16 -10.07 3.53 1.21
N ALA A 17 -11.41 3.49 1.24
CA ALA A 17 -12.25 4.59 0.80
C ALA A 17 -12.05 5.88 1.63
N ILE A 18 -11.89 5.77 2.95
CA ILE A 18 -11.56 6.90 3.84
C ILE A 18 -10.28 7.58 3.37
N ARG A 19 -9.26 6.83 3.01
CA ARG A 19 -7.96 7.36 2.55
C ARG A 19 -8.07 8.19 1.27
N TYR A 20 -9.07 7.94 0.43
CA TYR A 20 -9.35 8.73 -0.78
C TYR A 20 -10.28 9.94 -0.51
N GLY A 21 -10.52 10.30 0.75
CA GLY A 21 -11.40 11.41 1.13
C GLY A 21 -12.89 11.06 1.07
N GLY A 22 -13.21 9.78 0.91
CA GLY A 22 -14.57 9.26 1.02
C GLY A 22 -14.94 8.90 2.46
N GLY A 23 -16.20 8.58 2.70
CA GLY A 23 -16.62 7.89 3.90
C GLY A 23 -16.45 6.38 3.75
N SER A 24 -16.70 5.61 4.82
CA SER A 24 -16.66 4.15 4.80
C SER A 24 -17.94 3.50 4.27
N GLY A 25 -19.00 4.28 3.99
CA GLY A 25 -20.30 3.78 3.57
C GLY A 25 -20.37 3.40 2.09
N LEU A 26 -21.38 2.58 1.74
CA LEU A 26 -21.60 2.06 0.38
C LEU A 26 -21.68 3.19 -0.68
N GLY A 27 -22.35 4.30 -0.38
CA GLY A 27 -22.47 5.45 -1.29
C GLY A 27 -21.11 6.08 -1.61
N ALA A 28 -20.21 6.21 -0.61
CA ALA A 28 -18.85 6.71 -0.82
C ALA A 28 -18.02 5.75 -1.69
N VAL A 29 -18.13 4.43 -1.44
CA VAL A 29 -17.47 3.40 -2.24
C VAL A 29 -17.94 3.46 -3.70
N LEU A 30 -19.25 3.55 -3.96
CA LEU A 30 -19.82 3.66 -5.31
C LEU A 30 -19.34 4.93 -6.03
N LYS A 31 -19.33 6.07 -5.34
CA LYS A 31 -18.80 7.34 -5.89
C LYS A 31 -17.32 7.21 -6.28
N LEU A 32 -16.50 6.58 -5.43
CA LEU A 32 -15.10 6.35 -5.73
C LEU A 32 -14.90 5.35 -6.87
N LEU A 33 -15.69 4.29 -6.94
CA LEU A 33 -15.66 3.34 -8.06
C LEU A 33 -16.01 4.03 -9.40
N ALA A 34 -16.94 4.97 -9.39
CA ALA A 34 -17.28 5.74 -10.59
C ALA A 34 -16.16 6.72 -10.98
N GLY A 35 -15.61 7.47 -10.03
CA GLY A 35 -14.76 8.64 -10.29
C GLY A 35 -13.26 8.43 -10.07
N ASN A 36 -12.82 7.40 -9.33
CA ASN A 36 -11.41 7.26 -8.95
C ASN A 36 -10.79 5.96 -9.49
N ARG A 37 -9.89 6.10 -10.47
CA ARG A 37 -9.22 4.98 -11.12
C ARG A 37 -8.34 4.17 -10.16
N MET A 38 -7.61 4.85 -9.27
CA MET A 38 -6.72 4.17 -8.32
C MET A 38 -7.51 3.37 -7.29
N PHE A 39 -8.65 3.91 -6.83
CA PHE A 39 -9.54 3.18 -5.94
C PHE A 39 -10.13 1.91 -6.59
N ARG A 40 -10.39 1.91 -7.90
CA ARG A 40 -10.83 0.69 -8.62
C ARG A 40 -9.79 -0.43 -8.52
N VAL A 41 -8.50 -0.11 -8.59
CA VAL A 41 -7.43 -1.11 -8.43
C VAL A 41 -7.42 -1.67 -7.02
N THR A 42 -7.47 -0.82 -5.98
CA THR A 42 -7.50 -1.30 -4.59
C THR A 42 -8.77 -2.11 -4.32
N PHE A 43 -9.92 -1.69 -4.80
CA PHE A 43 -11.18 -2.41 -4.65
C PHE A 43 -11.14 -3.81 -5.29
N THR A 44 -10.64 -3.93 -6.53
CA THR A 44 -10.54 -5.23 -7.20
C THR A 44 -9.47 -6.13 -6.58
N LEU A 45 -8.37 -5.57 -6.05
CA LEU A 45 -7.41 -6.30 -5.22
C LEU A 45 -8.10 -6.92 -4.00
N ARG A 46 -8.87 -6.11 -3.23
CA ARG A 46 -9.61 -6.60 -2.06
C ARG A 46 -10.63 -7.68 -2.43
N SER A 47 -11.29 -7.53 -3.57
CA SER A 47 -12.25 -8.52 -4.07
C SER A 47 -11.58 -9.86 -4.40
N CYS A 48 -10.39 -9.86 -5.00
CA CYS A 48 -9.61 -11.08 -5.22
C CYS A 48 -9.21 -11.74 -3.89
N GLN A 49 -8.72 -10.96 -2.93
CA GLN A 49 -8.32 -11.45 -1.62
C GLN A 49 -9.49 -12.07 -0.86
N ALA A 50 -10.68 -11.44 -0.88
CA ALA A 50 -11.89 -11.99 -0.30
C ALA A 50 -12.36 -13.27 -1.00
N ALA A 51 -12.37 -13.29 -2.33
CA ALA A 51 -12.78 -14.45 -3.11
C ALA A 51 -11.89 -15.68 -2.86
N ARG A 52 -10.60 -15.48 -2.54
CA ARG A 52 -9.68 -16.55 -2.16
C ARG A 52 -10.12 -17.31 -0.91
N GLY A 53 -10.78 -16.63 0.04
CA GLY A 53 -11.27 -17.20 1.30
C GLY A 53 -12.59 -17.96 1.19
N LEU A 54 -13.25 -17.98 0.03
CA LEU A 54 -14.55 -18.63 -0.15
C LEU A 54 -14.45 -20.17 -0.23
N PRO A 55 -15.56 -20.90 0.08
CA PRO A 55 -15.66 -22.34 -0.14
C PRO A 55 -15.41 -22.73 -1.59
N ALA A 56 -14.85 -23.93 -1.80
CA ALA A 56 -14.38 -24.44 -3.10
C ALA A 56 -15.35 -24.21 -4.30
N PRO A 57 -16.65 -24.48 -4.23
CA PRO A 57 -17.53 -24.36 -5.40
C PRO A 57 -17.69 -22.89 -5.86
N LEU A 58 -17.66 -21.91 -4.93
CA LEU A 58 -17.80 -20.50 -5.23
C LEU A 58 -16.46 -19.82 -5.52
N ARG A 59 -15.39 -20.32 -4.91
CA ARG A 59 -14.05 -19.73 -5.00
C ARG A 59 -13.53 -19.65 -6.43
N ALA A 60 -13.56 -20.77 -7.17
CA ALA A 60 -12.94 -20.81 -8.49
C ALA A 60 -13.56 -19.83 -9.48
N PRO A 61 -14.90 -19.82 -9.73
CA PRO A 61 -15.49 -18.89 -10.68
C PRO A 61 -15.40 -17.42 -10.22
N LEU A 62 -15.61 -17.15 -8.92
CA LEU A 62 -15.59 -15.77 -8.44
C LEU A 62 -14.18 -15.20 -8.41
N LEU A 63 -13.18 -15.98 -7.99
CA LEU A 63 -11.79 -15.56 -8.04
C LEU A 63 -11.33 -15.31 -9.49
N ALA A 64 -11.74 -16.16 -10.44
CA ALA A 64 -11.43 -15.96 -11.85
C ALA A 64 -12.01 -14.63 -12.38
N ALA A 65 -13.27 -14.32 -12.06
CA ALA A 65 -13.91 -13.07 -12.44
C ALA A 65 -13.22 -11.84 -11.78
N CYS A 66 -12.90 -11.92 -10.48
CA CYS A 66 -12.19 -10.87 -9.77
C CYS A 66 -10.78 -10.64 -10.34
N ARG A 67 -10.03 -11.70 -10.68
CA ARG A 67 -8.71 -11.58 -11.31
C ARG A 67 -8.77 -10.92 -12.67
N LEU A 68 -9.77 -11.24 -13.49
CA LEU A 68 -9.96 -10.59 -14.78
C LEU A 68 -10.28 -9.09 -14.60
N ALA A 69 -11.16 -8.76 -13.67
CA ALA A 69 -11.48 -7.36 -13.34
C ALA A 69 -10.24 -6.62 -12.81
N HIS A 70 -9.45 -7.26 -11.93
CA HIS A 70 -8.23 -6.67 -11.38
C HIS A 70 -7.17 -6.45 -12.47
N ARG A 71 -6.95 -7.42 -13.34
CA ARG A 71 -6.06 -7.27 -14.49
C ARG A 71 -6.46 -6.09 -15.39
N TRP A 72 -7.76 -5.94 -15.66
CA TRP A 72 -8.27 -4.82 -16.45
C TRP A 72 -8.06 -3.46 -15.75
N THR A 73 -8.35 -3.37 -14.44
CA THR A 73 -8.16 -2.12 -13.69
C THR A 73 -6.69 -1.73 -13.58
N GLN A 74 -5.78 -2.67 -13.34
CA GLN A 74 -4.33 -2.43 -13.34
C GLN A 74 -3.85 -1.94 -14.71
N HIS A 75 -4.26 -2.62 -15.78
CA HIS A 75 -3.89 -2.22 -17.14
C HIS A 75 -4.36 -0.80 -17.46
N SER A 76 -5.62 -0.47 -17.12
CA SER A 76 -6.17 0.88 -17.30
C SER A 76 -5.45 1.94 -16.48
N ALA A 77 -4.87 1.55 -15.36
CA ALA A 77 -4.11 2.42 -14.45
C ALA A 77 -2.61 2.43 -14.74
N ALA A 78 -2.15 1.65 -15.73
CA ALA A 78 -0.74 1.49 -16.11
C ALA A 78 0.16 1.17 -14.90
N MET A 79 -0.23 0.21 -14.07
CA MET A 79 0.52 -0.25 -12.90
C MET A 79 0.54 -1.77 -12.81
N ASP A 80 1.47 -2.30 -12.01
CA ASP A 80 1.56 -3.71 -11.65
C ASP A 80 1.48 -3.85 -10.12
N LEU A 81 0.32 -4.27 -9.62
CA LEU A 81 0.06 -4.53 -8.20
C LEU A 81 -0.61 -5.90 -8.08
N PRO A 82 0.14 -6.99 -7.98
CA PRO A 82 -0.41 -8.34 -7.93
C PRO A 82 -1.41 -8.51 -6.79
N TRP A 83 -2.53 -9.18 -7.04
CA TRP A 83 -3.57 -9.39 -6.03
C TRP A 83 -3.12 -10.30 -4.87
N GLU A 84 -2.04 -11.05 -5.07
CA GLU A 84 -1.37 -11.89 -4.07
C GLU A 84 -0.62 -11.07 -3.01
N THR A 85 -0.25 -9.83 -3.33
CA THR A 85 0.49 -8.94 -2.42
C THR A 85 -0.27 -8.76 -1.10
N GLU A 86 0.43 -8.96 0.01
CA GLU A 86 -0.14 -8.70 1.35
C GLU A 86 -0.22 -7.19 1.60
N VAL A 87 -1.45 -6.69 1.73
CA VAL A 87 -1.69 -5.25 1.91
C VAL A 87 -2.64 -5.01 3.07
N GLY A 88 -2.19 -4.26 4.07
CA GLY A 88 -2.99 -3.79 5.20
C GLY A 88 -4.10 -2.81 4.78
N PRO A 89 -5.07 -2.53 5.67
CA PRO A 89 -6.18 -1.62 5.39
C PRO A 89 -5.70 -0.17 5.20
N GLY A 90 -6.43 0.61 4.42
CA GLY A 90 -6.12 2.03 4.22
C GLY A 90 -5.01 2.28 3.19
N LEU A 91 -4.83 1.42 2.19
CA LEU A 91 -3.92 1.68 1.08
C LEU A 91 -4.41 2.89 0.27
N ARG A 92 -3.51 3.84 0.03
CA ARG A 92 -3.74 4.97 -0.87
C ARG A 92 -2.71 4.99 -1.98
N ILE A 93 -3.16 4.98 -3.22
CA ILE A 93 -2.31 5.13 -4.40
C ILE A 93 -2.58 6.50 -5.01
N LEU A 94 -1.55 7.31 -5.19
CA LEU A 94 -1.63 8.64 -5.79
C LEU A 94 -0.98 8.62 -7.17
N HIS A 95 -1.79 8.97 -8.17
CA HIS A 95 -1.43 9.00 -9.60
C HIS A 95 -1.04 7.63 -10.22
N GLY A 96 -0.58 6.66 -9.51
CA GLY A 96 -0.35 5.24 -9.73
C GLY A 96 0.37 4.77 -11.02
N TRP A 97 0.59 5.62 -11.99
CA TRP A 97 1.25 5.27 -13.26
C TRP A 97 2.67 4.74 -13.03
N GLY A 98 3.00 3.59 -13.62
CA GLY A 98 4.32 3.01 -13.46
C GLY A 98 4.64 2.48 -12.06
N LEU A 99 3.63 2.37 -11.17
CA LEU A 99 3.78 1.67 -9.88
C LEU A 99 3.99 0.19 -10.16
N VAL A 100 5.08 -0.39 -9.61
CA VAL A 100 5.39 -1.82 -9.72
C VAL A 100 5.63 -2.39 -8.34
N VAL A 101 4.86 -3.41 -7.97
CA VAL A 101 4.94 -4.07 -6.66
C VAL A 101 5.19 -5.56 -6.85
N ASN A 102 6.20 -6.09 -6.16
CA ASN A 102 6.43 -7.54 -6.14
C ASN A 102 5.30 -8.27 -5.42
N ALA A 103 4.87 -9.41 -5.94
CA ALA A 103 3.77 -10.21 -5.38
C ALA A 103 4.00 -10.65 -3.92
N ASN A 104 5.26 -10.83 -3.51
CA ASN A 104 5.65 -11.21 -2.16
C ASN A 104 6.00 -9.99 -1.27
N ALA A 105 5.78 -8.78 -1.75
CA ALA A 105 5.93 -7.59 -0.91
C ALA A 105 4.88 -7.58 0.20
N ARG A 106 5.22 -6.97 1.33
CA ARG A 106 4.30 -6.74 2.44
C ARG A 106 4.11 -5.25 2.67
N ILE A 107 2.88 -4.82 2.67
CA ILE A 107 2.50 -3.41 2.82
C ILE A 107 1.61 -3.29 4.05
N GLY A 108 2.02 -2.47 5.01
CA GLY A 108 1.29 -2.21 6.24
C GLY A 108 0.00 -1.42 6.04
N ALA A 109 -0.61 -1.00 7.13
CA ALA A 109 -1.83 -0.19 7.11
C ALA A 109 -1.54 1.29 6.84
N ASN A 110 -2.50 2.00 6.26
CA ASN A 110 -2.40 3.44 5.98
C ASN A 110 -1.19 3.88 5.14
N VAL A 111 -0.66 2.98 4.32
CA VAL A 111 0.46 3.28 3.43
C VAL A 111 0.00 4.16 2.26
N THR A 112 0.86 5.08 1.84
CA THR A 112 0.68 5.91 0.65
C THR A 112 1.77 5.59 -0.37
N LEU A 113 1.36 5.22 -1.60
CA LEU A 113 2.27 4.97 -2.73
C LEU A 113 1.99 5.95 -3.85
N PHE A 114 3.04 6.49 -4.43
CA PHE A 114 2.95 7.39 -5.59
C PHE A 114 3.27 6.68 -6.90
N HIS A 115 3.11 7.40 -8.00
CA HIS A 115 3.47 6.94 -9.35
C HIS A 115 4.97 6.60 -9.45
N GLY A 116 5.30 5.65 -10.32
CA GLY A 116 6.67 5.24 -10.57
C GLY A 116 7.38 4.56 -9.40
N VAL A 117 6.70 4.32 -8.28
CA VAL A 117 7.28 3.59 -7.15
C VAL A 117 7.54 2.14 -7.56
N THR A 118 8.71 1.61 -7.17
CA THR A 118 9.05 0.20 -7.34
C THR A 118 9.32 -0.45 -5.99
N LEU A 119 8.55 -1.48 -5.66
CA LEU A 119 8.80 -2.38 -4.53
C LEU A 119 9.32 -3.71 -5.08
N GLY A 120 10.65 -3.83 -5.18
CA GLY A 120 11.34 -4.94 -5.83
C GLY A 120 12.01 -5.91 -4.85
N GLN A 121 12.23 -7.13 -5.29
CA GLN A 121 13.04 -8.11 -4.54
C GLN A 121 14.54 -7.84 -4.71
N LYS A 122 15.33 -8.38 -3.78
CA LYS A 122 16.79 -8.48 -3.85
C LYS A 122 17.20 -9.94 -3.76
N ASP A 123 18.07 -10.36 -4.63
CA ASP A 123 18.65 -11.69 -4.61
C ASP A 123 20.12 -11.61 -4.18
N ASP A 124 20.47 -12.33 -3.12
CA ASP A 124 21.86 -12.58 -2.73
C ASP A 124 22.27 -13.98 -3.24
N LEU A 125 23.31 -14.02 -4.06
CA LEU A 125 23.88 -15.26 -4.59
C LEU A 125 25.00 -15.72 -3.67
N LEU A 126 24.71 -16.72 -2.84
CA LEU A 126 25.66 -17.32 -1.92
C LEU A 126 26.16 -18.66 -2.46
N PRO A 127 27.33 -19.19 -1.98
CA PRO A 127 27.77 -20.53 -2.35
C PRO A 127 26.74 -21.64 -2.03
N SER A 128 25.86 -21.40 -1.05
CA SER A 128 24.77 -22.29 -0.64
C SER A 128 23.52 -22.18 -1.53
N GLY A 129 23.46 -21.21 -2.47
CA GLY A 129 22.31 -20.96 -3.33
C GLY A 129 21.84 -19.51 -3.28
N ARG A 130 20.68 -19.25 -3.93
CA ARG A 130 20.04 -17.95 -3.98
C ARG A 130 19.16 -17.73 -2.74
N VAL A 131 19.34 -16.57 -2.08
CA VAL A 131 18.47 -16.09 -1.01
C VAL A 131 17.75 -14.84 -1.51
N THR A 132 16.42 -14.88 -1.56
CA THR A 132 15.60 -13.77 -2.04
C THR A 132 15.00 -13.01 -0.85
N HIS A 133 15.15 -11.70 -0.85
CA HIS A 133 14.58 -10.77 0.11
C HIS A 133 13.49 -9.94 -0.56
N TYR A 134 12.37 -9.77 0.12
CA TYR A 134 11.22 -8.99 -0.37
C TYR A 134 11.07 -7.68 0.41
N PRO A 135 10.52 -6.63 -0.21
CA PRO A 135 10.30 -5.36 0.48
C PRO A 135 9.15 -5.50 1.48
N GLU A 136 9.34 -4.89 2.64
CA GLU A 136 8.33 -4.78 3.69
C GLU A 136 8.16 -3.33 4.09
N LEU A 137 6.94 -2.79 3.97
CA LEU A 137 6.59 -1.46 4.44
C LEU A 137 5.76 -1.58 5.71
N GLY A 138 6.17 -0.88 6.75
CA GLY A 138 5.41 -0.74 8.00
C GLY A 138 4.13 0.09 7.82
N ASP A 139 3.42 0.32 8.92
CA ASP A 139 2.20 1.11 8.93
C ASP A 139 2.51 2.60 8.74
N GLY A 140 1.64 3.31 8.00
CA GLY A 140 1.77 4.75 7.82
C GLY A 140 2.97 5.20 6.98
N VAL A 141 3.61 4.30 6.25
CA VAL A 141 4.74 4.63 5.37
C VAL A 141 4.24 5.44 4.18
N TRP A 142 4.96 6.51 3.88
CA TRP A 142 4.76 7.34 2.70
C TRP A 142 5.93 7.12 1.72
N VAL A 143 5.63 6.68 0.49
CA VAL A 143 6.65 6.42 -0.53
C VAL A 143 6.43 7.36 -1.70
N GLY A 144 7.34 8.32 -1.83
CA GLY A 144 7.29 9.39 -2.82
C GLY A 144 7.48 8.93 -4.26
N PRO A 145 7.16 9.81 -5.24
CA PRO A 145 7.24 9.49 -6.66
C PRO A 145 8.60 8.94 -7.08
N HIS A 146 8.57 7.90 -7.92
CA HIS A 146 9.77 7.26 -8.47
C HIS A 146 10.76 6.71 -7.44
N ALA A 147 10.36 6.55 -6.18
CA ALA A 147 11.20 5.89 -5.18
C ALA A 147 11.24 4.38 -5.41
N VAL A 148 12.38 3.78 -5.09
CA VAL A 148 12.66 2.36 -5.28
C VAL A 148 13.04 1.73 -3.95
N VAL A 149 12.35 0.68 -3.52
CA VAL A 149 12.66 -0.09 -2.29
C VAL A 149 12.99 -1.52 -2.72
N ILE A 150 14.21 -1.97 -2.45
CA ILE A 150 14.74 -3.25 -2.95
C ILE A 150 15.05 -4.20 -1.79
N GLY A 151 14.18 -5.19 -1.57
CA GLY A 151 14.41 -6.33 -0.67
C GLY A 151 14.72 -5.97 0.78
N VAL A 152 14.16 -4.87 1.29
CA VAL A 152 14.45 -4.38 2.65
C VAL A 152 13.18 -3.96 3.37
N SER A 153 13.25 -3.89 4.69
CA SER A 153 12.17 -3.37 5.53
C SER A 153 12.28 -1.86 5.72
N VAL A 154 11.14 -1.18 5.62
CA VAL A 154 10.95 0.23 5.99
C VAL A 154 10.00 0.26 7.18
N GLY A 155 10.47 0.77 8.32
CA GLY A 155 9.72 0.82 9.56
C GLY A 155 8.48 1.71 9.49
N ASP A 156 7.66 1.65 10.54
CA ASP A 156 6.42 2.42 10.62
C ASP A 156 6.66 3.94 10.52
N GLU A 157 5.69 4.64 9.93
CA GLU A 157 5.64 6.11 9.89
C GLU A 157 6.85 6.75 9.20
N CYS A 158 7.53 6.01 8.32
CA CYS A 158 8.66 6.52 7.54
C CYS A 158 8.19 7.27 6.30
N ILE A 159 9.04 8.19 5.85
CA ILE A 159 8.92 8.90 4.58
C ILE A 159 10.11 8.51 3.70
N VAL A 160 9.82 7.90 2.56
CA VAL A 160 10.81 7.68 1.49
C VAL A 160 10.64 8.82 0.48
N ALA A 161 11.61 9.71 0.42
CA ALA A 161 11.55 10.88 -0.46
C ALA A 161 11.51 10.47 -1.95
N ALA A 162 11.00 11.37 -2.79
CA ALA A 162 10.92 11.13 -4.23
C ALA A 162 12.29 10.75 -4.83
N SER A 163 12.30 9.84 -5.81
CA SER A 163 13.50 9.36 -6.53
C SER A 163 14.58 8.73 -5.64
N SER A 164 14.24 8.32 -4.42
CA SER A 164 15.18 7.66 -3.50
C SER A 164 15.30 6.17 -3.80
N VAL A 165 16.50 5.60 -3.63
CA VAL A 165 16.75 4.16 -3.80
C VAL A 165 17.14 3.55 -2.47
N VAL A 166 16.22 2.84 -1.83
CA VAL A 166 16.36 2.24 -0.50
C VAL A 166 16.81 0.79 -0.63
N THR A 167 18.03 0.52 -0.21
CA THR A 167 18.68 -0.81 -0.27
C THR A 167 19.15 -1.32 1.10
N LYS A 168 18.84 -0.58 2.17
CA LYS A 168 19.13 -0.95 3.56
C LYS A 168 17.90 -0.77 4.42
N PRO A 169 17.71 -1.57 5.49
CA PRO A 169 16.60 -1.40 6.41
C PRO A 169 16.52 0.03 6.97
N VAL A 170 15.30 0.55 7.07
CA VAL A 170 15.02 1.90 7.58
C VAL A 170 14.31 1.79 8.92
N PRO A 171 14.84 2.40 9.99
CA PRO A 171 14.16 2.46 11.30
C PRO A 171 12.83 3.21 11.20
N ARG A 172 11.90 2.94 12.15
CA ARG A 172 10.65 3.68 12.23
C ARG A 172 10.86 5.20 12.33
N ARG A 173 9.88 5.98 11.85
CA ARG A 173 9.86 7.44 11.93
C ARG A 173 11.09 8.12 11.32
N THR A 174 11.57 7.60 10.22
CA THR A 174 12.76 8.11 9.53
C THR A 174 12.38 8.67 8.16
N VAL A 175 12.91 9.83 7.82
CA VAL A 175 12.92 10.36 6.45
C VAL A 175 14.18 9.86 5.76
N VAL A 176 14.00 9.14 4.63
CA VAL A 176 15.11 8.65 3.79
C VAL A 176 15.10 9.36 2.46
N ALA A 177 16.27 9.83 2.01
CA ALA A 177 16.43 10.51 0.72
C ALA A 177 17.73 10.12 0.00
N GLY A 178 17.70 10.20 -1.31
CA GLY A 178 18.88 10.05 -2.20
C GLY A 178 19.05 8.66 -2.82
N ASN A 179 20.10 8.52 -3.62
CA ASN A 179 20.55 7.27 -4.25
C ASN A 179 22.07 7.09 -4.02
N PRO A 180 22.50 6.17 -3.13
CA PRO A 180 21.67 5.32 -2.27
C PRO A 180 20.95 6.13 -1.19
N GLY A 181 19.75 5.67 -0.80
CA GLY A 181 18.93 6.30 0.25
C GLY A 181 19.61 6.29 1.61
N LYS A 182 19.65 7.47 2.25
CA LYS A 182 20.22 7.66 3.59
C LYS A 182 19.20 8.37 4.49
N PRO A 183 19.17 8.05 5.81
CA PRO A 183 18.41 8.83 6.77
C PRO A 183 18.86 10.30 6.75
N VAL A 184 17.90 11.22 6.60
CA VAL A 184 18.16 12.67 6.52
C VAL A 184 17.43 13.45 7.61
N ALA A 185 16.35 12.91 8.17
CA ALA A 185 15.60 13.54 9.25
C ALA A 185 14.78 12.49 10.02
N GLU A 186 14.24 12.88 11.17
CA GLU A 186 13.21 12.14 11.90
C GLU A 186 11.82 12.68 11.55
N VAL A 187 10.83 11.78 11.44
CA VAL A 187 9.43 12.14 11.20
C VAL A 187 8.81 12.61 12.52
N ALA A 188 8.61 13.89 12.69
CA ALA A 188 7.93 14.46 13.86
C ALA A 188 6.43 14.14 13.84
N VAL A 189 5.77 14.30 12.68
CA VAL A 189 4.35 14.01 12.46
C VAL A 189 4.23 13.16 11.19
N PRO A 190 3.61 11.95 11.26
CA PRO A 190 3.41 11.11 10.07
C PRO A 190 2.51 11.80 9.03
N ASP A 191 2.92 11.76 7.76
CA ASP A 191 2.11 12.29 6.65
C ASP A 191 1.06 11.26 6.20
N ILE A 192 -0.02 11.16 6.97
CA ILE A 192 -1.13 10.24 6.71
C ILE A 192 -2.44 11.04 6.55
N PRO A 193 -2.71 11.61 5.38
CA PRO A 193 -3.97 12.31 5.13
C PRO A 193 -5.16 11.35 5.28
N ASN A 194 -6.19 11.75 6.04
CA ASN A 194 -7.38 10.94 6.30
C ASN A 194 -7.06 9.52 6.80
N PRO A 195 -6.36 9.35 7.94
CA PRO A 195 -5.98 8.03 8.41
C PRO A 195 -7.22 7.15 8.66
N ALA A 196 -7.21 5.95 8.10
CA ALA A 196 -8.25 4.98 8.37
C ALA A 196 -8.07 4.37 9.78
N PRO A 197 -9.14 4.13 10.53
CA PRO A 197 -9.07 3.46 11.81
C PRO A 197 -8.58 2.02 11.61
N VAL A 198 -7.52 1.64 12.33
CA VAL A 198 -6.92 0.30 12.30
C VAL A 198 -7.03 -0.30 13.68
N ALA A 199 -7.58 -1.51 13.78
CA ALA A 199 -7.75 -2.19 15.07
C ALA A 199 -6.40 -2.38 15.78
N GLY A 200 -6.34 -1.96 17.06
CA GLY A 200 -5.15 -2.10 17.90
C GLY A 200 -4.21 -0.89 17.95
N ARG A 201 -4.52 0.21 17.23
CA ARG A 201 -3.86 1.51 17.47
C ARG A 201 -4.89 2.56 17.87
N PRO A 202 -4.61 3.41 18.91
CA PRO A 202 -5.41 4.60 19.15
C PRO A 202 -5.36 5.43 17.86
N GLY A 203 -6.52 5.79 17.33
CA GLY A 203 -6.61 6.65 16.16
C GLY A 203 -5.77 7.90 16.40
N VAL A 204 -4.88 8.23 15.47
CA VAL A 204 -4.27 9.55 15.45
C VAL A 204 -5.44 10.51 15.29
N SER A 205 -5.72 11.24 16.38
CA SER A 205 -6.80 12.23 16.43
C SER A 205 -6.65 13.15 15.22
N ALA A 206 -7.74 13.37 14.51
CA ALA A 206 -7.84 14.35 13.42
C ALA A 206 -7.77 15.82 13.95
N ALA A 207 -7.09 16.06 15.07
CA ALA A 207 -6.88 17.36 15.65
C ALA A 207 -5.56 17.95 15.16
N ALA A 208 -5.68 19.08 14.49
CA ALA A 208 -4.62 20.00 14.06
C ALA A 208 -4.09 19.85 12.62
N VAL A 209 -4.95 20.01 11.64
CA VAL A 209 -4.53 20.75 10.44
C VAL A 209 -4.87 22.22 10.67
N ALA A 210 -3.94 22.94 11.29
CA ALA A 210 -3.96 24.38 11.22
C ALA A 210 -3.69 24.80 9.76
N PRO A 211 -4.45 25.75 9.18
CA PRO A 211 -4.16 26.26 7.85
C PRO A 211 -2.80 26.95 7.88
N MET A 212 -1.95 26.61 6.91
CA MET A 212 -0.69 27.29 6.67
C MET A 212 -0.96 28.77 6.42
N PRO A 213 -0.24 29.69 7.06
CA PRO A 213 -0.32 31.13 6.71
C PRO A 213 0.18 31.30 5.28
N GLY A 214 -0.59 32.06 4.48
CA GLY A 214 -0.32 32.41 3.08
C GLY A 214 0.92 33.27 2.87
#